data_698a0e2791d283ee575f774ddd28e1c6
#
_entry.id   698a0e2791d283ee575f774ddd28e1c6
#
_cell.length_a   1.000
_cell.length_b   1.000
_cell.length_c   1.000
_cell.angle_alpha   90.00
_cell.angle_beta   90.00
_cell.angle_gamma   90.00
#
_symmetry.space_group_name_H-M   'P 1'
#
loop_
_entity.id
_entity.type
_entity.pdbx_description
1 polymer ?
#
loop_
_entity_poly.entity_id
_entity_poly.type
_entity_poly.pdbx_seq_one_letter_code
_entity_poly.pdbx_strand_id
1 'polypeptide(L)'
;MASQSSISKTILANGVRVLSERVNYVDSVSVGIWAKAGSRDENDQQMGASHFLEHMLFKGTEKRSAKQIANEMDSLGGHLNAFTDKEFTCYYAKVLREHLPTALDVLSDMTLNSVFDPEEIEREKNVVLEEIKRHQDTPEDQVHDLSLIHI
;
A
#
# COMPACT_ATOMS: atom_id res chain seq x y z
N MET A 1 19.86 2.18 -29.24
CA MET A 1 18.63 2.99 -29.41
C MET A 1 17.85 2.88 -28.11
N ALA A 2 17.74 3.97 -27.36
CA ALA A 2 16.92 4.00 -26.15
C ALA A 2 15.45 3.84 -26.57
N SER A 3 14.79 2.79 -26.12
CA SER A 3 13.34 2.59 -26.30
C SER A 3 12.66 3.77 -25.63
N GLN A 4 11.92 4.58 -26.37
CA GLN A 4 11.04 5.58 -25.78
C GLN A 4 10.03 4.84 -24.90
N SER A 5 10.06 5.09 -23.61
CA SER A 5 9.04 4.64 -22.68
C SER A 5 7.73 5.32 -23.07
N SER A 6 6.69 4.53 -23.35
CA SER A 6 5.37 5.07 -23.67
C SER A 6 4.52 5.08 -22.41
N ILE A 7 4.39 6.25 -21.77
CA ILE A 7 3.46 6.46 -20.67
C ILE A 7 2.06 6.65 -21.25
N SER A 8 1.10 5.87 -20.78
CA SER A 8 -0.31 5.97 -21.14
C SER A 8 -1.14 6.35 -19.92
N LYS A 9 -2.15 7.19 -20.11
CA LYS A 9 -3.12 7.57 -19.09
C LYS A 9 -4.53 7.31 -19.60
N THR A 10 -5.28 6.53 -18.85
CA THR A 10 -6.70 6.25 -19.12
C THR A 10 -7.53 6.66 -17.90
N ILE A 11 -8.70 7.23 -18.13
CA ILE A 11 -9.68 7.54 -17.08
C ILE A 11 -10.88 6.62 -17.31
N LEU A 12 -11.19 5.80 -16.32
CA LEU A 12 -12.33 4.89 -16.35
C LEU A 12 -13.64 5.67 -16.11
N ALA A 13 -14.78 5.06 -16.47
CA ALA A 13 -16.10 5.69 -16.31
C ALA A 13 -16.44 6.08 -14.86
N ASN A 14 -15.87 5.38 -13.87
CA ASN A 14 -15.99 5.67 -12.45
C ASN A 14 -15.01 6.74 -11.93
N GLY A 15 -14.19 7.35 -12.81
CA GLY A 15 -13.22 8.37 -12.45
C GLY A 15 -11.83 7.85 -12.04
N VAL A 16 -11.64 6.54 -11.92
CA VAL A 16 -10.32 5.95 -11.62
C VAL A 16 -9.35 6.26 -12.75
N ARG A 17 -8.16 6.73 -12.39
CA ARG A 17 -7.06 7.03 -13.32
C ARG A 17 -6.10 5.85 -13.37
N VAL A 18 -5.91 5.29 -14.55
CA VAL A 18 -4.92 4.24 -14.81
C VAL A 18 -3.73 4.86 -15.52
N LEU A 19 -2.57 4.76 -14.90
CA LEU A 19 -1.28 5.14 -15.51
C LEU A 19 -0.51 3.87 -15.79
N SER A 20 0.03 3.74 -16.98
CA SER A 20 0.86 2.60 -17.36
C SER A 20 2.08 3.02 -18.17
N GLU A 21 3.18 2.36 -17.91
CA GLU A 21 4.41 2.48 -18.69
C GLU A 21 4.85 1.10 -19.14
N ARG A 22 5.11 0.95 -20.42
CA ARG A 22 5.61 -0.31 -20.97
C ARG A 22 7.12 -0.31 -21.01
N VAL A 23 7.73 -1.25 -20.28
CA VAL A 23 9.17 -1.49 -20.24
C VAL A 23 9.46 -2.84 -20.92
N ASN A 24 10.08 -2.81 -22.12
CA ASN A 24 10.19 -4.00 -22.97
C ASN A 24 11.34 -4.94 -22.65
N TYR A 25 12.25 -4.55 -21.74
CA TYR A 25 13.46 -5.30 -21.40
C TYR A 25 13.42 -5.95 -20.03
N VAL A 26 12.25 -5.97 -19.36
CA VAL A 26 12.01 -6.65 -18.08
C VAL A 26 10.79 -7.55 -18.17
N ASP A 27 10.85 -8.68 -17.47
CA ASP A 27 9.72 -9.62 -17.36
C ASP A 27 8.91 -9.46 -16.09
N SER A 28 9.33 -8.56 -15.20
CA SER A 28 8.57 -8.19 -14.01
C SER A 28 7.64 -7.02 -14.29
N VAL A 29 6.54 -6.96 -13.53
CA VAL A 29 5.61 -5.84 -13.52
C VAL A 29 5.45 -5.35 -12.08
N SER A 30 5.42 -4.03 -11.91
CA SER A 30 4.96 -3.38 -10.68
C SER A 30 3.58 -2.80 -10.92
N VAL A 31 2.66 -3.07 -10.02
CA VAL A 31 1.30 -2.53 -10.03
C VAL A 31 0.96 -1.97 -8.66
N GLY A 32 0.29 -0.82 -8.61
CA GLY A 32 -0.08 -0.19 -7.35
C GLY A 32 -1.43 0.51 -7.42
N ILE A 33 -2.16 0.47 -6.31
CA ILE A 33 -3.38 1.22 -6.06
C ILE A 33 -3.02 2.40 -5.17
N TRP A 34 -3.29 3.61 -5.65
CA TRP A 34 -2.95 4.86 -4.98
C TRP A 34 -4.22 5.55 -4.50
N ALA A 35 -4.34 5.70 -3.19
CA ALA A 35 -5.39 6.49 -2.56
C ALA A 35 -4.84 7.89 -2.24
N LYS A 36 -5.57 8.93 -2.66
CA LYS A 36 -5.26 10.32 -2.28
C LYS A 36 -5.79 10.57 -0.87
N ALA A 37 -5.18 9.92 0.09
CA ALA A 37 -5.43 10.08 1.52
C ALA A 37 -4.15 9.73 2.26
N GLY A 38 -3.71 10.59 3.16
CA GLY A 38 -2.52 10.44 3.96
C GLY A 38 -2.63 11.23 5.26
N SER A 39 -1.56 11.30 6.04
CA SER A 39 -1.58 11.91 7.38
C SER A 39 -1.96 13.39 7.38
N ARG A 40 -1.80 14.10 6.26
CA ARG A 40 -2.20 15.52 6.11
C ARG A 40 -3.73 15.70 6.08
N ASP A 41 -4.48 14.68 5.65
CA ASP A 41 -5.94 14.72 5.55
C ASP A 41 -6.63 14.36 6.86
N GLU A 42 -5.86 13.99 7.90
CA GLU A 42 -6.34 13.61 9.22
C GLU A 42 -6.57 14.84 10.11
N ASN A 43 -7.63 14.82 10.90
CA ASN A 43 -7.83 15.77 12.00
C ASN A 43 -7.29 15.17 13.31
N ASP A 44 -7.29 15.96 14.38
CA ASP A 44 -6.75 15.56 15.69
C ASP A 44 -7.36 14.26 16.26
N GLN A 45 -8.60 13.92 15.88
CA GLN A 45 -9.29 12.71 16.33
C GLN A 45 -8.96 11.49 15.44
N GLN A 46 -8.40 11.72 14.26
CA GLN A 46 -8.07 10.72 13.25
C GLN A 46 -6.56 10.51 13.09
N MET A 47 -5.76 11.14 13.94
CA MET A 47 -4.31 11.08 13.85
C MET A 47 -3.80 9.63 13.86
N GLY A 48 -3.08 9.23 12.79
CA GLY A 48 -2.57 7.88 12.58
C GLY A 48 -3.56 6.92 11.89
N ALA A 49 -4.77 7.37 11.52
CA ALA A 49 -5.77 6.51 10.90
C ALA A 49 -5.32 5.96 9.54
N SER A 50 -4.64 6.76 8.72
CA SER A 50 -4.16 6.32 7.40
C SER A 50 -3.13 5.20 7.53
N HIS A 51 -2.17 5.33 8.44
CA HIS A 51 -1.18 4.31 8.73
C HIS A 51 -1.82 3.07 9.34
N PHE A 52 -2.76 3.23 10.26
CA PHE A 52 -3.50 2.11 10.83
C PHE A 52 -4.32 1.35 9.78
N LEU A 53 -4.98 2.05 8.86
CA LEU A 53 -5.70 1.45 7.73
C LEU A 53 -4.75 0.69 6.79
N GLU A 54 -3.54 1.20 6.57
CA GLU A 54 -2.52 0.48 5.82
C GLU A 54 -2.29 -0.92 6.39
N HIS A 55 -2.06 -1.03 7.69
CA HIS A 55 -1.88 -2.31 8.37
C HIS A 55 -3.12 -3.20 8.26
N MET A 56 -4.31 -2.63 8.46
CA MET A 56 -5.56 -3.38 8.50
C MET A 56 -5.93 -4.03 7.17
N LEU A 57 -5.55 -3.44 6.02
CA LEU A 57 -5.87 -4.03 4.72
C LEU A 57 -5.16 -5.37 4.47
N PHE A 58 -4.07 -5.67 5.20
CA PHE A 58 -3.39 -6.97 5.15
C PHE A 58 -4.01 -8.03 6.06
N LYS A 59 -4.99 -7.69 6.91
CA LYS A 59 -5.54 -8.60 7.94
C LYS A 59 -6.65 -9.50 7.45
N GLY A 60 -7.09 -9.35 6.22
CA GLY A 60 -8.03 -10.24 5.56
C GLY A 60 -9.19 -9.53 4.88
N THR A 61 -9.80 -10.27 3.98
CA THR A 61 -10.97 -9.87 3.19
C THR A 61 -12.08 -10.90 3.38
N GLU A 62 -13.24 -10.65 2.77
CA GLU A 62 -14.31 -11.65 2.73
C GLU A 62 -13.89 -12.96 2.04
N LYS A 63 -12.90 -12.91 1.13
CA LYS A 63 -12.44 -14.06 0.34
C LYS A 63 -11.17 -14.70 0.89
N ARG A 64 -10.29 -13.91 1.53
CA ARG A 64 -8.93 -14.31 1.88
C ARG A 64 -8.61 -13.94 3.32
N SER A 65 -8.13 -14.88 4.11
CA SER A 65 -7.47 -14.55 5.38
C SER A 65 -6.12 -13.87 5.14
N ALA A 66 -5.56 -13.19 6.14
CA ALA A 66 -4.22 -12.60 6.09
C ALA A 66 -3.16 -13.60 5.62
N LYS A 67 -3.21 -14.83 6.13
CA LYS A 67 -2.30 -15.91 5.74
C LYS A 67 -2.46 -16.31 4.27
N GLN A 68 -3.69 -16.32 3.75
CA GLN A 68 -3.94 -16.64 2.35
C GLN A 68 -3.42 -15.54 1.42
N ILE A 69 -3.60 -14.27 1.79
CA ILE A 69 -3.01 -13.13 1.04
C ILE A 69 -1.50 -13.28 0.93
N ALA A 70 -0.82 -13.49 2.05
CA ALA A 70 0.63 -13.67 2.08
C ALA A 70 1.07 -14.89 1.26
N ASN A 71 0.48 -16.07 1.50
CA ASN A 71 0.85 -17.30 0.81
C ASN A 71 0.60 -17.24 -0.70
N GLU A 72 -0.50 -16.59 -1.14
CA GLU A 72 -0.82 -16.45 -2.56
C GLU A 72 0.27 -15.63 -3.26
N MET A 73 0.67 -14.50 -2.69
CA MET A 73 1.73 -13.66 -3.24
C MET A 73 3.11 -14.32 -3.19
N ASP A 74 3.45 -14.98 -2.08
CA ASP A 74 4.72 -15.70 -1.91
C ASP A 74 4.84 -16.85 -2.93
N SER A 75 3.74 -17.58 -3.19
CA SER A 75 3.73 -18.67 -4.17
C SER A 75 4.01 -18.23 -5.62
N LEU A 76 3.74 -16.96 -5.92
CA LEU A 76 4.04 -16.33 -7.20
C LEU A 76 5.48 -15.78 -7.26
N GLY A 77 6.27 -15.90 -6.18
CA GLY A 77 7.54 -15.20 -6.04
C GLY A 77 7.37 -13.68 -6.07
N GLY A 78 6.18 -13.19 -5.71
CA GLY A 78 5.81 -11.80 -5.73
C GLY A 78 6.17 -11.09 -4.44
N HIS A 79 6.25 -9.77 -4.51
CA HIS A 79 6.39 -8.89 -3.36
C HIS A 79 5.15 -8.01 -3.25
N LEU A 80 4.47 -8.06 -2.10
CA LEU A 80 3.31 -7.24 -1.77
C LEU A 80 3.68 -6.34 -0.59
N ASN A 81 3.42 -5.05 -0.72
CA ASN A 81 3.71 -4.08 0.34
C ASN A 81 2.81 -2.85 0.21
N ALA A 82 2.88 -1.99 1.22
CA ALA A 82 2.21 -0.69 1.20
C ALA A 82 3.09 0.36 1.88
N PHE A 83 2.74 1.62 1.70
CA PHE A 83 3.29 2.73 2.48
C PHE A 83 2.28 3.87 2.52
N THR A 84 2.29 4.57 3.63
CA THR A 84 1.50 5.79 3.87
C THR A 84 2.44 6.99 3.96
N ASP A 85 2.14 8.02 3.19
CA ASP A 85 2.83 9.31 3.20
C ASP A 85 1.87 10.41 3.69
N LYS A 86 2.32 11.65 3.65
CA LYS A 86 1.52 12.82 4.07
C LYS A 86 0.29 13.06 3.17
N GLU A 87 0.37 12.76 1.88
CA GLU A 87 -0.67 13.09 0.89
C GLU A 87 -1.34 11.88 0.24
N PHE A 88 -0.78 10.69 0.41
CA PHE A 88 -1.30 9.48 -0.23
C PHE A 88 -0.87 8.21 0.50
N THR A 89 -1.65 7.16 0.27
CA THR A 89 -1.31 5.78 0.65
C THR A 89 -1.24 4.93 -0.62
N CYS A 90 -0.24 4.06 -0.71
CA CYS A 90 -0.03 3.18 -1.85
C CYS A 90 0.05 1.73 -1.40
N TYR A 91 -0.74 0.86 -2.03
CA TYR A 91 -0.67 -0.59 -1.93
C TYR A 91 -0.13 -1.12 -3.23
N TYR A 92 0.97 -1.85 -3.23
CA TYR A 92 1.62 -2.26 -4.47
C TYR A 92 2.12 -3.70 -4.42
N ALA A 93 2.20 -4.30 -5.60
CA ALA A 93 2.81 -5.59 -5.80
C ALA A 93 3.83 -5.56 -6.94
N LYS A 94 4.85 -6.39 -6.82
CA LYS A 94 5.82 -6.68 -7.88
C LYS A 94 5.81 -8.18 -8.15
N VAL A 95 5.50 -8.55 -9.38
CA VAL A 95 5.37 -9.96 -9.81
C VAL A 95 5.94 -10.16 -11.21
N LEU A 96 6.07 -11.41 -11.66
CA LEU A 96 6.28 -11.68 -13.07
C LEU A 96 5.03 -11.30 -13.89
N ARG A 97 5.22 -10.95 -15.16
CA ARG A 97 4.18 -10.46 -16.06
C ARG A 97 2.96 -11.37 -16.13
N GLU A 98 3.17 -12.68 -16.16
CA GLU A 98 2.11 -13.69 -16.21
C GLU A 98 1.21 -13.70 -14.97
N HIS A 99 1.73 -13.21 -13.83
CA HIS A 99 1.02 -13.15 -12.54
C HIS A 99 0.33 -11.79 -12.27
N LEU A 100 0.42 -10.84 -13.19
CA LEU A 100 -0.26 -9.54 -13.05
C LEU A 100 -1.77 -9.64 -12.77
N PRO A 101 -2.55 -10.52 -13.43
CA PRO A 101 -3.98 -10.66 -13.13
C PRO A 101 -4.24 -11.06 -11.68
N THR A 102 -3.46 -12.00 -11.13
CA THR A 102 -3.58 -12.46 -9.74
C THR A 102 -3.19 -11.35 -8.77
N ALA A 103 -2.09 -10.65 -9.02
CA ALA A 103 -1.66 -9.54 -8.18
C ALA A 103 -2.70 -8.41 -8.15
N LEU A 104 -3.34 -8.10 -9.28
CA LEU A 104 -4.44 -7.13 -9.35
C LEU A 104 -5.68 -7.60 -8.59
N ASP A 105 -6.03 -8.89 -8.67
CA ASP A 105 -7.17 -9.44 -7.92
C ASP A 105 -6.92 -9.36 -6.42
N VAL A 106 -5.73 -9.72 -5.94
CA VAL A 106 -5.35 -9.62 -4.52
C VAL A 106 -5.38 -8.16 -4.06
N LEU A 107 -4.73 -7.24 -4.76
CA LEU A 107 -4.71 -5.82 -4.41
C LEU A 107 -6.11 -5.20 -4.39
N SER A 108 -6.94 -5.53 -5.38
CA SER A 108 -8.31 -5.04 -5.46
C SER A 108 -9.18 -5.60 -4.33
N ASP A 109 -9.02 -6.88 -4.01
CA ASP A 109 -9.75 -7.52 -2.92
C ASP A 109 -9.37 -6.91 -1.58
N MET A 110 -8.09 -6.71 -1.31
CA MET A 110 -7.60 -6.03 -0.10
C MET A 110 -8.17 -4.62 0.05
N THR A 111 -8.19 -3.84 -1.03
CA THR A 111 -8.61 -2.43 -0.96
C THR A 111 -10.12 -2.24 -0.96
N LEU A 112 -10.90 -3.17 -1.51
CA LEU A 112 -12.35 -3.03 -1.66
C LEU A 112 -13.16 -3.89 -0.68
N ASN A 113 -12.62 -4.99 -0.20
CA ASN A 113 -13.36 -6.03 0.54
C ASN A 113 -12.72 -6.38 1.89
N SER A 114 -11.86 -5.52 2.45
CA SER A 114 -11.28 -5.74 3.79
C SER A 114 -12.38 -5.81 4.86
N VAL A 115 -12.29 -6.79 5.77
CA VAL A 115 -13.36 -7.06 6.75
C VAL A 115 -13.22 -6.30 8.06
N PHE A 116 -12.05 -5.74 8.36
CA PHE A 116 -11.78 -4.99 9.60
C PHE A 116 -12.23 -5.74 10.86
N ASP A 117 -11.77 -6.99 10.99
CA ASP A 117 -12.13 -7.85 12.12
C ASP A 117 -11.80 -7.18 13.46
N PRO A 118 -12.74 -7.12 14.44
CA PRO A 118 -12.51 -6.42 15.71
C PRO A 118 -11.34 -6.99 16.54
N GLU A 119 -11.08 -8.30 16.47
CA GLU A 119 -9.94 -8.88 17.19
C GLU A 119 -8.61 -8.50 16.53
N GLU A 120 -8.58 -8.46 15.20
CA GLU A 120 -7.40 -7.99 14.47
C GLU A 120 -7.16 -6.48 14.68
N ILE A 121 -8.22 -5.67 14.78
CA ILE A 121 -8.10 -4.24 15.13
C ILE A 121 -7.40 -4.09 16.49
N GLU A 122 -7.83 -4.82 17.53
CA GLU A 122 -7.22 -4.70 18.86
C GLU A 122 -5.77 -5.23 18.89
N ARG A 123 -5.45 -6.26 18.12
CA ARG A 123 -4.08 -6.76 17.98
C ARG A 123 -3.19 -5.73 17.31
N GLU A 124 -3.66 -5.17 16.19
CA GLU A 124 -2.87 -4.26 15.37
C GLU A 124 -2.65 -2.89 16.03
N LYS A 125 -3.59 -2.43 16.86
CA LYS A 125 -3.36 -1.26 17.71
C LYS A 125 -2.09 -1.38 18.55
N ASN A 126 -1.85 -2.54 19.13
CA ASN A 126 -0.65 -2.75 19.94
C ASN A 126 0.62 -2.75 19.08
N VAL A 127 0.56 -3.32 17.86
CA VAL A 127 1.69 -3.32 16.91
C VAL A 127 2.05 -1.88 16.52
N VAL A 128 1.06 -1.11 16.09
CA VAL A 128 1.26 0.29 15.68
C VAL A 128 1.76 1.16 16.83
N LEU A 129 1.25 0.95 18.06
CA LEU A 129 1.75 1.65 19.25
C LEU A 129 3.23 1.34 19.53
N GLU A 130 3.67 0.10 19.34
CA GLU A 130 5.08 -0.25 19.49
C GLU A 130 5.96 0.32 18.36
N GLU A 131 5.44 0.42 17.15
CA GLU A 131 6.14 1.11 16.05
C GLU A 131 6.31 2.61 16.32
N ILE A 132 5.26 3.28 16.80
CA ILE A 132 5.33 4.70 17.18
C ILE A 132 6.38 4.92 18.24
N LYS A 133 6.41 4.09 19.30
CA LYS A 133 7.42 4.19 20.35
C LYS A 133 8.83 4.02 19.79
N ARG A 134 9.04 3.00 18.94
CA ARG A 134 10.33 2.75 18.30
C ARG A 134 10.79 3.93 17.44
N HIS A 135 9.87 4.53 16.68
CA HIS A 135 10.15 5.71 15.87
C HIS A 135 10.54 6.92 16.78
N GLN A 136 9.83 7.10 17.89
CA GLN A 136 10.16 8.15 18.87
C GLN A 136 11.52 7.93 19.55
N ASP A 137 11.94 6.67 19.72
CA ASP A 137 13.23 6.30 20.30
C ASP A 137 14.39 6.35 19.30
N THR A 138 14.12 6.61 18.01
CA THR A 138 15.12 6.67 16.94
C THR A 138 15.42 8.13 16.57
N PRO A 139 16.57 8.71 16.99
CA PRO A 139 16.89 10.12 16.74
C PRO A 139 16.97 10.50 15.27
N GLU A 140 17.39 9.56 14.40
CA GLU A 140 17.51 9.78 12.95
C GLU A 140 16.13 10.03 12.32
N ASP A 141 15.11 9.26 12.71
CA ASP A 141 13.74 9.42 12.22
C ASP A 141 13.14 10.75 12.67
N GLN A 142 13.38 11.13 13.93
CA GLN A 142 12.93 12.41 14.49
C GLN A 142 13.55 13.63 13.78
N VAL A 143 14.84 13.56 13.41
CA VAL A 143 15.50 14.66 12.70
C VAL A 143 14.87 14.87 11.33
N HIS A 144 14.50 13.82 10.62
CA HIS A 144 13.80 13.94 9.34
C HIS A 144 12.44 14.62 9.48
N ASP A 145 11.65 14.23 10.46
CA ASP A 145 10.35 14.87 10.71
C ASP A 145 10.49 16.34 11.11
N LEU A 146 11.41 16.64 12.01
CA LEU A 146 11.68 18.02 12.46
C LEU A 146 12.25 18.89 11.34
N SER A 147 13.08 18.35 10.45
CA SER A 147 13.66 19.12 9.34
C SER A 147 12.62 19.59 8.33
N LEU A 148 11.54 18.82 8.14
CA LEU A 148 10.46 19.16 7.21
C LEU A 148 9.52 20.26 7.73
N ILE A 149 9.49 20.54 9.02
CA ILE A 149 8.68 21.64 9.58
C ILE A 149 9.37 23.00 9.52
N HIS A 150 10.65 23.05 9.13
CA HIS A 150 11.44 24.27 9.03
C HIS A 150 11.70 24.72 7.58
N ILE A 151 11.19 23.99 6.59
CA ILE A 151 11.22 24.36 5.18
C ILE A 151 9.83 24.85 4.79
#